data_3341e3f24cb59e21e4a983ddea902769
#
_entry.id   3341e3f24cb59e21e4a983ddea902769
#
_cell.length_a   1.000
_cell.length_b   1.000
_cell.length_c   1.000
_cell.angle_alpha   90.00
_cell.angle_beta   90.00
_cell.angle_gamma   90.00
#
_symmetry.space_group_name_H-M   'P 1'
#
loop_
_entity.id
_entity.type
_entity.pdbx_description
1 polymer ?
#
loop_
_entity_poly.entity_id
_entity_poly.type
_entity_poly.pdbx_seq_one_letter_code
_entity_poly.pdbx_strand_id
1 'polypeptide(L)'
;VVGFYLLLMKKFLACTVAFGVFAFSGCGEKKDGKASYALVTTGVASFWDICKKGGEDAGKELDVDVEVLMPSSGDDQKLKLEDLLAKGVDGIAVAAIDPINQAGLFDEVAENSILITMDTDAPTTKRQVYVGMDNYDAGWMCGELVKEAIPGGGEVILFIGRLEQDNAKRRRQGVIDCLLGREKDASRYDAPGQSQIGAKYTVLATLTDQFDRAKGKANVEDMLTKHEGVDAMVGLFAYNPPLILEALKQAGRIGEVKVIGFDEDEVTLQGIKNDSVYGTVVQDPYEYGKRSIEILDALSKGNTSVIPENKFVDIPARQIRKDNVDVFWSDLNSKLGK
;
A
#
# COMPACT_ATOMS: atom_id res chain seq x y z
N VAL A 1 -5.53 83.94 -28.58
CA VAL A 1 -6.77 84.72 -28.57
C VAL A 1 -7.62 84.07 -27.49
N VAL A 2 -7.58 84.59 -26.25
CA VAL A 2 -8.63 85.42 -25.66
C VAL A 2 -9.89 84.55 -25.47
N GLY A 3 -10.42 84.32 -24.36
CA GLY A 3 -10.43 84.98 -23.03
C GLY A 3 -11.62 84.52 -22.29
N PHE A 4 -11.49 84.62 -20.99
CA PHE A 4 -12.48 85.28 -20.11
C PHE A 4 -13.71 84.45 -19.67
N TYR A 5 -13.80 84.29 -18.50
CA TYR A 5 -14.40 84.80 -17.21
C TYR A 5 -15.41 83.81 -16.69
N LEU A 6 -15.67 83.63 -15.54
CA LEU A 6 -15.46 84.03 -14.15
C LEU A 6 -16.59 83.43 -13.28
N LEU A 7 -16.22 82.97 -12.15
CA LEU A 7 -16.90 83.11 -10.83
C LEU A 7 -18.33 82.57 -10.70
N LEU A 8 -18.56 81.67 -9.80
CA LEU A 8 -19.09 81.98 -8.50
C LEU A 8 -19.59 80.70 -7.75
N MET A 9 -19.04 80.57 -6.59
CA MET A 9 -19.68 80.25 -5.28
C MET A 9 -20.13 78.84 -4.95
N LYS A 10 -19.30 78.28 -4.09
CA LYS A 10 -19.66 77.75 -2.76
C LYS A 10 -21.02 77.01 -2.60
N LYS A 11 -20.94 75.75 -2.37
CA LYS A 11 -21.58 75.15 -1.19
C LYS A 11 -20.79 73.88 -0.77
N PHE A 12 -20.27 73.90 0.44
CA PHE A 12 -19.77 72.78 1.20
C PHE A 12 -20.85 71.72 1.32
N LEU A 13 -20.58 70.48 0.93
CA LEU A 13 -21.27 69.33 1.48
C LEU A 13 -20.20 68.26 1.79
N ALA A 14 -19.89 68.17 3.07
CA ALA A 14 -19.03 67.12 3.64
C ALA A 14 -19.75 65.79 3.46
N CYS A 15 -19.26 64.96 2.54
CA CYS A 15 -19.64 63.56 2.47
C CYS A 15 -18.55 62.74 3.21
N THR A 16 -18.87 62.39 4.45
CA THR A 16 -18.07 61.46 5.24
C THR A 16 -18.18 60.08 4.58
N VAL A 17 -17.13 59.65 3.86
CA VAL A 17 -17.01 58.27 3.38
C VAL A 17 -16.55 57.42 4.57
N ALA A 18 -17.49 56.74 5.19
CA ALA A 18 -17.18 55.64 6.11
C ALA A 18 -16.56 54.49 5.32
N PHE A 19 -15.25 54.35 5.45
CA PHE A 19 -14.57 53.11 5.02
C PHE A 19 -14.99 52.00 5.98
N GLY A 20 -16.01 51.22 5.60
CA GLY A 20 -16.35 49.97 6.23
C GLY A 20 -15.24 48.97 5.89
N VAL A 21 -14.39 48.70 6.88
CA VAL A 21 -13.50 47.53 6.85
C VAL A 21 -14.40 46.29 6.92
N PHE A 22 -14.73 45.74 5.77
CA PHE A 22 -15.25 44.36 5.72
C PHE A 22 -14.08 43.44 6.06
N ALA A 23 -13.99 43.05 7.33
CA ALA A 23 -13.27 41.90 7.76
C ALA A 23 -13.98 40.68 7.12
N PHE A 24 -13.43 40.18 6.02
CA PHE A 24 -13.75 38.85 5.55
C PHE A 24 -13.21 37.86 6.61
N SER A 25 -14.00 37.63 7.66
CA SER A 25 -13.87 36.41 8.43
C SER A 25 -14.31 35.30 7.48
N GLY A 26 -13.34 34.63 6.86
CA GLY A 26 -13.55 33.36 6.20
C GLY A 26 -13.91 32.32 7.28
N CYS A 27 -15.14 32.37 7.79
CA CYS A 27 -15.76 31.20 8.39
C CYS A 27 -15.99 30.23 7.23
N GLY A 28 -15.13 29.20 7.11
CA GLY A 28 -15.50 28.02 6.37
C GLY A 28 -16.83 27.54 6.93
N GLU A 29 -17.86 27.50 6.11
CA GLU A 29 -19.13 26.84 6.47
C GLU A 29 -18.79 25.45 7.01
N LYS A 30 -19.08 25.21 8.29
CA LYS A 30 -19.16 23.84 8.80
C LYS A 30 -20.23 23.15 7.95
N LYS A 31 -19.82 22.14 7.16
CA LYS A 31 -20.76 21.21 6.55
C LYS A 31 -21.63 20.66 7.69
N ASP A 32 -22.94 20.88 7.64
CA ASP A 32 -23.93 20.25 8.52
C ASP A 32 -24.07 18.76 8.13
N GLY A 33 -23.01 17.97 8.37
CA GLY A 33 -22.97 16.56 8.04
C GLY A 33 -21.85 15.85 8.79
N LYS A 34 -21.88 14.52 8.79
CA LYS A 34 -20.77 13.69 9.28
C LYS A 34 -19.53 13.94 8.44
N ALA A 35 -18.36 13.87 9.09
CA ALA A 35 -17.09 13.86 8.34
C ALA A 35 -17.07 12.67 7.38
N SER A 36 -16.53 12.87 6.17
CA SER A 36 -16.51 11.89 5.10
C SER A 36 -15.08 11.57 4.67
N TYR A 37 -14.75 10.28 4.70
CA TYR A 37 -13.41 9.79 4.36
C TYR A 37 -13.49 8.73 3.29
N ALA A 38 -12.41 8.59 2.50
CA ALA A 38 -12.31 7.56 1.49
C ALA A 38 -11.06 6.72 1.65
N LEU A 39 -11.20 5.41 1.41
CA LEU A 39 -10.09 4.47 1.18
C LEU A 39 -10.06 4.15 -0.32
N VAL A 40 -8.94 4.41 -0.98
CA VAL A 40 -8.75 4.12 -2.41
C VAL A 40 -7.63 3.10 -2.56
N THR A 41 -7.97 1.90 -3.02
CA THR A 41 -7.08 0.74 -3.09
C THR A 41 -6.27 0.68 -4.40
N THR A 42 -5.43 -0.35 -4.58
CA THR A 42 -4.74 -0.60 -5.86
C THR A 42 -5.51 -1.52 -6.80
N GLY A 43 -6.63 -2.10 -6.35
CA GLY A 43 -7.39 -3.05 -7.17
C GLY A 43 -8.48 -3.77 -6.40
N VAL A 44 -9.03 -4.81 -7.02
CA VAL A 44 -10.05 -5.69 -6.43
C VAL A 44 -9.38 -7.00 -6.02
N ALA A 45 -9.33 -7.28 -4.73
CA ALA A 45 -8.77 -8.51 -4.17
C ALA A 45 -9.30 -8.74 -2.74
N SER A 46 -9.26 -9.99 -2.26
CA SER A 46 -9.65 -10.36 -0.89
C SER A 46 -8.88 -9.57 0.18
N PHE A 47 -7.63 -9.24 -0.07
CA PHE A 47 -6.83 -8.33 0.76
C PHE A 47 -7.53 -6.99 1.01
N TRP A 48 -8.11 -6.41 -0.05
CA TRP A 48 -8.81 -5.13 0.04
C TRP A 48 -10.20 -5.24 0.68
N ASP A 49 -10.85 -6.43 0.62
CA ASP A 49 -12.08 -6.68 1.37
C ASP A 49 -11.83 -6.64 2.89
N ILE A 50 -10.67 -7.15 3.33
CA ILE A 50 -10.24 -7.10 4.73
C ILE A 50 -9.97 -5.64 5.14
N CYS A 51 -9.24 -4.88 4.33
CA CYS A 51 -8.97 -3.45 4.56
C CYS A 51 -10.27 -2.63 4.64
N LYS A 52 -11.19 -2.88 3.70
CA LYS A 52 -12.53 -2.29 3.68
C LYS A 52 -13.26 -2.52 5.01
N LYS A 53 -13.26 -3.77 5.50
CA LYS A 53 -13.91 -4.10 6.77
C LYS A 53 -13.35 -3.30 7.94
N GLY A 54 -12.02 -3.15 8.04
CA GLY A 54 -11.38 -2.33 9.07
C GLY A 54 -11.80 -0.86 9.00
N GLY A 55 -11.82 -0.28 7.79
CA GLY A 55 -12.26 1.10 7.57
C GLY A 55 -13.72 1.32 7.90
N GLU A 56 -14.62 0.40 7.49
CA GLU A 56 -16.05 0.47 7.80
C GLU A 56 -16.33 0.34 9.31
N ASP A 57 -15.55 -0.47 10.02
CA ASP A 57 -15.71 -0.62 11.46
C ASP A 57 -15.23 0.65 12.19
N ALA A 58 -14.10 1.24 11.79
CA ALA A 58 -13.67 2.54 12.30
C ALA A 58 -14.70 3.65 12.00
N GLY A 59 -15.29 3.64 10.80
CA GLY A 59 -16.36 4.58 10.43
C GLY A 59 -17.56 4.51 11.38
N LYS A 60 -17.97 3.29 11.77
CA LYS A 60 -19.05 3.08 12.74
C LYS A 60 -18.66 3.52 14.15
N GLU A 61 -17.43 3.17 14.58
CA GLU A 61 -16.92 3.55 15.91
C GLU A 61 -16.81 5.06 16.09
N LEU A 62 -16.43 5.78 15.03
CA LEU A 62 -16.21 7.24 15.04
C LEU A 62 -17.45 8.06 14.63
N ASP A 63 -18.52 7.39 14.18
CA ASP A 63 -19.73 8.01 13.61
C ASP A 63 -19.43 8.91 12.40
N VAL A 64 -18.61 8.42 11.45
CA VAL A 64 -18.21 9.11 10.23
C VAL A 64 -18.59 8.29 8.99
N ASP A 65 -18.69 8.97 7.83
CA ASP A 65 -18.98 8.30 6.57
C ASP A 65 -17.67 7.80 5.93
N VAL A 66 -17.66 6.54 5.50
CA VAL A 66 -16.49 5.91 4.87
C VAL A 66 -16.90 5.33 3.51
N GLU A 67 -16.26 5.82 2.44
CA GLU A 67 -16.38 5.26 1.09
C GLU A 67 -15.12 4.46 0.76
N VAL A 68 -15.28 3.23 0.23
CA VAL A 68 -14.13 2.39 -0.18
C VAL A 68 -14.20 2.14 -1.67
N LEU A 69 -13.18 2.58 -2.40
CA LEU A 69 -13.09 2.50 -3.84
C LEU A 69 -11.95 1.55 -4.26
N MET A 70 -12.29 0.58 -5.10
CA MET A 70 -11.36 -0.43 -5.62
C MET A 70 -11.18 -0.22 -7.13
N PRO A 71 -10.19 0.57 -7.56
CA PRO A 71 -9.95 0.87 -8.97
C PRO A 71 -9.44 -0.37 -9.72
N SER A 72 -9.72 -0.43 -11.02
CA SER A 72 -9.24 -1.50 -11.91
C SER A 72 -7.90 -1.18 -12.58
N SER A 73 -7.45 0.07 -12.54
CA SER A 73 -6.21 0.56 -13.16
C SER A 73 -5.77 1.90 -12.56
N GLY A 74 -4.57 2.39 -12.94
CA GLY A 74 -4.10 3.72 -12.56
C GLY A 74 -5.00 4.85 -13.08
N ASP A 75 -5.52 4.72 -14.30
CA ASP A 75 -6.46 5.69 -14.87
C ASP A 75 -7.80 5.69 -14.14
N ASP A 76 -8.31 4.51 -13.77
CA ASP A 76 -9.52 4.40 -12.96
C ASP A 76 -9.30 4.97 -11.54
N GLN A 77 -8.10 4.75 -10.95
CA GLN A 77 -7.75 5.37 -9.67
C GLN A 77 -7.76 6.90 -9.77
N LYS A 78 -7.21 7.45 -10.84
CA LYS A 78 -7.24 8.90 -11.10
C LYS A 78 -8.66 9.43 -11.14
N LEU A 79 -9.54 8.83 -11.96
CA LEU A 79 -10.94 9.24 -12.07
C LEU A 79 -11.67 9.20 -10.72
N LYS A 80 -11.43 8.16 -9.90
CA LYS A 80 -12.02 8.03 -8.57
C LYS A 80 -11.53 9.13 -7.60
N LEU A 81 -10.25 9.49 -7.66
CA LEU A 81 -9.70 10.57 -6.84
C LEU A 81 -10.26 11.94 -7.25
N GLU A 82 -10.38 12.22 -8.57
CA GLU A 82 -11.01 13.44 -9.10
C GLU A 82 -12.49 13.54 -8.67
N ASP A 83 -13.23 12.42 -8.68
CA ASP A 83 -14.64 12.36 -8.21
C ASP A 83 -14.74 12.64 -6.71
N LEU A 84 -13.84 12.08 -5.89
CA LEU A 84 -13.78 12.35 -4.44
C LEU A 84 -13.49 13.83 -4.15
N LEU A 85 -12.59 14.46 -4.90
CA LEU A 85 -12.34 15.89 -4.79
C LEU A 85 -13.58 16.72 -5.15
N ALA A 86 -14.29 16.34 -6.22
CA ALA A 86 -15.53 17.01 -6.61
C ALA A 86 -16.64 16.86 -5.56
N LYS A 87 -16.71 15.70 -4.88
CA LYS A 87 -17.60 15.46 -3.72
C LYS A 87 -17.20 16.27 -2.49
N GLY A 88 -15.93 16.70 -2.41
CA GLY A 88 -15.38 17.45 -1.29
C GLY A 88 -15.29 16.61 -0.03
N VAL A 89 -14.73 15.40 -0.11
CA VAL A 89 -14.47 14.54 1.07
C VAL A 89 -13.40 15.17 1.96
N ASP A 90 -13.50 14.96 3.28
CA ASP A 90 -12.61 15.59 4.26
C ASP A 90 -11.21 14.97 4.26
N GLY A 91 -11.10 13.70 3.88
CA GLY A 91 -9.80 13.03 3.82
C GLY A 91 -9.80 11.75 2.99
N ILE A 92 -8.64 11.46 2.42
CA ILE A 92 -8.41 10.32 1.54
C ILE A 92 -7.17 9.55 1.99
N ALA A 93 -7.33 8.24 2.20
CA ALA A 93 -6.22 7.30 2.32
C ALA A 93 -6.11 6.52 1.00
N VAL A 94 -4.99 6.66 0.30
CA VAL A 94 -4.76 6.02 -1.00
C VAL A 94 -3.61 5.04 -0.97
N ALA A 95 -3.81 3.86 -1.55
CA ALA A 95 -2.72 2.95 -1.92
C ALA A 95 -2.29 3.30 -3.36
N ALA A 96 -1.07 3.82 -3.53
CA ALA A 96 -0.61 4.34 -4.82
C ALA A 96 -0.35 3.22 -5.82
N ILE A 97 -1.02 3.24 -6.99
CA ILE A 97 -0.74 2.29 -8.08
C ILE A 97 0.56 2.64 -8.79
N ASP A 98 0.76 3.92 -9.10
CA ASP A 98 1.97 4.45 -9.75
C ASP A 98 2.40 5.74 -9.05
N PRO A 99 3.16 5.64 -7.94
CA PRO A 99 3.51 6.79 -7.12
C PRO A 99 4.36 7.84 -7.85
N ILE A 100 5.03 7.46 -8.93
CA ILE A 100 5.88 8.36 -9.70
C ILE A 100 5.04 9.17 -10.70
N ASN A 101 4.27 8.49 -11.55
CA ASN A 101 3.50 9.16 -12.61
C ASN A 101 2.23 9.83 -12.05
N GLN A 102 1.72 9.39 -10.91
CA GLN A 102 0.56 9.98 -10.22
C GLN A 102 0.93 11.05 -9.18
N ALA A 103 2.22 11.37 -8.98
CA ALA A 103 2.65 12.30 -7.93
C ALA A 103 1.93 13.65 -7.99
N GLY A 104 1.78 14.24 -9.17
CA GLY A 104 1.07 15.52 -9.35
C GLY A 104 -0.40 15.44 -8.94
N LEU A 105 -1.09 14.34 -9.23
CA LEU A 105 -2.47 14.09 -8.80
C LEU A 105 -2.56 13.98 -7.26
N PHE A 106 -1.65 13.25 -6.63
CA PHE A 106 -1.64 13.13 -5.17
C PHE A 106 -1.36 14.48 -4.49
N ASP A 107 -0.51 15.31 -5.08
CA ASP A 107 -0.27 16.66 -4.58
C ASP A 107 -1.51 17.57 -4.73
N GLU A 108 -2.26 17.44 -5.82
CA GLU A 108 -3.55 18.12 -6.01
C GLU A 108 -4.58 17.65 -4.97
N VAL A 109 -4.63 16.35 -4.70
CA VAL A 109 -5.49 15.81 -3.62
C VAL A 109 -5.10 16.40 -2.27
N ALA A 110 -3.80 16.49 -1.96
CA ALA A 110 -3.30 17.03 -0.69
C ALA A 110 -3.57 18.54 -0.52
N GLU A 111 -3.75 19.28 -1.61
CA GLU A 111 -4.10 20.72 -1.59
C GLU A 111 -5.60 20.95 -1.30
N ASN A 112 -6.46 19.97 -1.59
CA ASN A 112 -7.91 20.11 -1.50
C ASN A 112 -8.55 19.22 -0.42
N SER A 113 -7.84 18.23 0.11
CA SER A 113 -8.31 17.28 1.12
C SER A 113 -7.12 16.80 1.98
N ILE A 114 -7.40 16.16 3.11
CA ILE A 114 -6.35 15.50 3.87
C ILE A 114 -5.92 14.25 3.09
N LEU A 115 -4.64 14.18 2.71
CA LEU A 115 -4.08 13.01 2.03
C LEU A 115 -3.14 12.23 2.95
N ILE A 116 -3.41 10.95 3.10
CA ILE A 116 -2.48 9.95 3.63
C ILE A 116 -2.32 8.81 2.62
N THR A 117 -1.22 8.06 2.72
CA THR A 117 -1.05 6.83 1.95
C THR A 117 -1.18 5.60 2.85
N MET A 118 -1.61 4.47 2.29
CA MET A 118 -1.70 3.19 2.97
C MET A 118 -1.19 2.06 2.08
N ASP A 119 -0.64 0.98 2.65
CA ASP A 119 -0.10 -0.21 1.96
C ASP A 119 1.02 0.10 0.97
N THR A 120 0.76 0.89 -0.05
CA THR A 120 1.75 1.36 -1.03
C THR A 120 1.93 2.86 -0.91
N ASP A 121 3.15 3.28 -0.61
CA ASP A 121 3.50 4.68 -0.34
C ASP A 121 3.79 5.49 -1.61
N ALA A 122 3.64 6.82 -1.46
CA ALA A 122 4.06 7.84 -2.43
C ALA A 122 4.94 8.90 -1.71
N PRO A 123 6.16 8.56 -1.30
CA PRO A 123 6.96 9.36 -0.36
C PRO A 123 7.40 10.71 -0.90
N THR A 124 7.39 10.90 -2.24
CA THR A 124 7.77 12.17 -2.89
C THR A 124 6.62 13.18 -2.99
N THR A 125 5.44 12.84 -2.49
CA THR A 125 4.23 13.67 -2.55
C THR A 125 3.97 14.41 -1.23
N LYS A 126 2.97 15.30 -1.23
CA LYS A 126 2.54 16.06 -0.05
C LYS A 126 1.71 15.26 0.95
N ARG A 127 1.69 13.93 0.85
CA ARG A 127 0.98 13.09 1.82
C ARG A 127 1.45 13.38 3.24
N GLN A 128 0.53 13.37 4.21
CA GLN A 128 0.87 13.69 5.59
C GLN A 128 1.58 12.54 6.31
N VAL A 129 1.10 11.30 6.10
CA VAL A 129 1.64 10.10 6.74
C VAL A 129 1.39 8.88 5.86
N TYR A 130 2.26 7.88 5.98
CA TYR A 130 2.07 6.54 5.42
C TYR A 130 1.64 5.57 6.52
N VAL A 131 0.61 4.76 6.26
CA VAL A 131 0.11 3.69 7.13
C VAL A 131 0.39 2.35 6.45
N GLY A 132 1.22 1.53 7.05
CA GLY A 132 1.61 0.26 6.45
C GLY A 132 2.65 -0.47 7.27
N MET A 133 3.37 -1.40 6.63
CA MET A 133 4.49 -2.09 7.25
C MET A 133 5.82 -1.65 6.64
N ASP A 134 6.93 -1.97 7.31
CA ASP A 134 8.24 -1.92 6.67
C ASP A 134 8.38 -3.08 5.67
N ASN A 135 8.27 -2.75 4.39
CA ASN A 135 8.33 -3.73 3.31
C ASN A 135 9.70 -4.40 3.13
N TYR A 136 10.78 -3.70 3.53
CA TYR A 136 12.12 -4.28 3.50
C TYR A 136 12.27 -5.33 4.61
N ASP A 137 11.83 -5.01 5.83
CA ASP A 137 11.83 -5.96 6.94
C ASP A 137 10.91 -7.15 6.70
N ALA A 138 9.74 -6.93 6.09
CA ALA A 138 8.85 -8.03 5.69
C ALA A 138 9.50 -8.94 4.63
N GLY A 139 10.24 -8.38 3.67
CA GLY A 139 11.06 -9.16 2.73
C GLY A 139 12.17 -9.93 3.45
N TRP A 140 12.83 -9.31 4.43
CA TRP A 140 13.83 -9.98 5.25
C TRP A 140 13.23 -11.20 5.99
N MET A 141 12.03 -11.06 6.57
CA MET A 141 11.29 -12.18 7.18
C MET A 141 11.01 -13.32 6.19
N CYS A 142 10.69 -13.03 4.92
CA CYS A 142 10.59 -14.06 3.88
C CYS A 142 11.93 -14.79 3.67
N GLY A 143 13.03 -14.04 3.64
CA GLY A 143 14.39 -14.62 3.55
C GLY A 143 14.72 -15.53 4.73
N GLU A 144 14.27 -15.20 5.95
CA GLU A 144 14.40 -16.06 7.13
C GLU A 144 13.61 -17.37 6.96
N LEU A 145 12.36 -17.29 6.47
CA LEU A 145 11.57 -18.50 6.16
C LEU A 145 12.25 -19.39 5.12
N VAL A 146 12.91 -18.81 4.10
CA VAL A 146 13.72 -19.59 3.14
C VAL A 146 14.86 -20.30 3.85
N LYS A 147 15.61 -19.60 4.71
CA LYS A 147 16.73 -20.19 5.47
C LYS A 147 16.28 -21.32 6.39
N GLU A 148 15.09 -21.20 6.97
CA GLU A 148 14.50 -22.27 7.79
C GLU A 148 14.08 -23.47 6.92
N ALA A 149 13.48 -23.22 5.75
CA ALA A 149 12.99 -24.28 4.85
C ALA A 149 14.12 -25.06 4.17
N ILE A 150 15.24 -24.40 3.85
CA ILE A 150 16.42 -25.00 3.21
C ILE A 150 17.72 -24.58 3.92
N PRO A 151 17.96 -25.06 5.17
CA PRO A 151 19.08 -24.60 6.02
C PRO A 151 20.46 -24.89 5.44
N GLY A 152 20.56 -25.84 4.51
CA GLY A 152 21.79 -26.17 3.79
C GLY A 152 22.23 -25.14 2.76
N GLY A 153 21.35 -24.23 2.39
CA GLY A 153 21.50 -23.31 1.26
C GLY A 153 20.83 -23.87 0.00
N GLY A 154 20.94 -23.13 -1.10
CA GLY A 154 20.36 -23.59 -2.36
C GLY A 154 19.99 -22.45 -3.32
N GLU A 155 19.33 -22.84 -4.41
CA GLU A 155 18.87 -21.94 -5.47
C GLU A 155 17.44 -21.46 -5.20
N VAL A 156 17.22 -20.15 -5.30
CA VAL A 156 15.95 -19.49 -4.97
C VAL A 156 15.49 -18.64 -6.13
N ILE A 157 14.20 -18.68 -6.43
CA ILE A 157 13.55 -17.82 -7.44
C ILE A 157 12.46 -16.99 -6.77
N LEU A 158 12.41 -15.70 -7.12
CA LEU A 158 11.43 -14.75 -6.59
C LEU A 158 10.39 -14.41 -7.65
N PHE A 159 9.11 -14.37 -7.27
CA PHE A 159 7.99 -13.99 -8.12
C PHE A 159 7.26 -12.79 -7.50
N ILE A 160 6.96 -11.79 -8.32
CA ILE A 160 6.39 -10.53 -7.86
C ILE A 160 5.62 -9.84 -9.00
N GLY A 161 4.65 -8.99 -8.66
CA GLY A 161 3.84 -8.29 -9.66
C GLY A 161 4.62 -7.27 -10.48
N ARG A 162 4.94 -6.13 -9.88
CA ARG A 162 5.63 -5.00 -10.53
C ARG A 162 6.74 -4.45 -9.67
N LEU A 163 7.92 -4.22 -10.28
CA LEU A 163 9.05 -3.59 -9.60
C LEU A 163 9.03 -2.05 -9.67
N GLU A 164 8.06 -1.45 -10.31
CA GLU A 164 7.82 -0.01 -10.27
C GLU A 164 7.28 0.44 -8.90
N GLN A 165 6.57 -0.43 -8.20
CA GLN A 165 6.03 -0.17 -6.87
C GLN A 165 7.12 -0.24 -5.79
N ASP A 166 7.09 0.73 -4.86
CA ASP A 166 8.08 0.83 -3.76
C ASP A 166 8.05 -0.39 -2.84
N ASN A 167 6.87 -0.86 -2.46
CA ASN A 167 6.70 -2.06 -1.65
C ASN A 167 7.32 -3.30 -2.29
N ALA A 168 7.13 -3.49 -3.60
CA ALA A 168 7.70 -4.61 -4.34
C ALA A 168 9.24 -4.58 -4.37
N LYS A 169 9.84 -3.40 -4.62
CA LYS A 169 11.29 -3.21 -4.60
C LYS A 169 11.87 -3.57 -3.23
N ARG A 170 11.26 -3.05 -2.17
CA ARG A 170 11.73 -3.24 -0.79
C ARG A 170 11.59 -4.68 -0.32
N ARG A 171 10.43 -5.33 -0.55
CA ARG A 171 10.24 -6.76 -0.25
C ARG A 171 11.28 -7.63 -0.92
N ARG A 172 11.46 -7.45 -2.23
CA ARG A 172 12.48 -8.18 -3.00
C ARG A 172 13.88 -7.97 -2.43
N GLN A 173 14.27 -6.72 -2.15
CA GLN A 173 15.60 -6.42 -1.64
C GLN A 173 15.83 -7.01 -0.25
N GLY A 174 14.84 -6.96 0.63
CA GLY A 174 14.92 -7.59 1.95
C GLY A 174 15.18 -9.10 1.87
N VAL A 175 14.50 -9.83 0.96
CA VAL A 175 14.79 -11.25 0.71
C VAL A 175 16.23 -11.46 0.26
N ILE A 176 16.67 -10.70 -0.72
CA ILE A 176 18.03 -10.84 -1.29
C ILE A 176 19.08 -10.60 -0.22
N ASP A 177 18.99 -9.50 0.52
CA ASP A 177 19.99 -9.14 1.55
C ASP A 177 20.02 -10.16 2.68
N CYS A 178 18.86 -10.65 3.12
CA CYS A 178 18.78 -11.72 4.09
C CYS A 178 19.50 -12.98 3.58
N LEU A 179 19.17 -13.47 2.39
CA LEU A 179 19.75 -14.71 1.85
C LEU A 179 21.26 -14.61 1.61
N LEU A 180 21.74 -13.45 1.18
CA LEU A 180 23.16 -13.21 0.94
C LEU A 180 23.93 -12.89 2.23
N GLY A 181 23.26 -12.77 3.38
CA GLY A 181 23.91 -12.46 4.67
C GLY A 181 24.49 -11.05 4.72
N ARG A 182 23.88 -10.10 4.02
CA ARG A 182 24.29 -8.70 4.02
C ARG A 182 23.74 -7.96 5.26
N GLU A 183 24.33 -6.86 5.63
CA GLU A 183 23.73 -5.95 6.61
C GLU A 183 22.47 -5.31 6.02
N LYS A 184 21.48 -5.05 6.89
CA LYS A 184 20.21 -4.41 6.50
C LYS A 184 20.46 -3.02 5.92
N ASP A 185 19.95 -2.79 4.72
CA ASP A 185 20.02 -1.50 4.04
C ASP A 185 18.79 -1.35 3.12
N ALA A 186 17.74 -0.71 3.62
CA ALA A 186 16.49 -0.49 2.89
C ALA A 186 16.64 0.46 1.68
N SER A 187 17.77 1.15 1.54
CA SER A 187 18.09 2.00 0.39
C SER A 187 18.74 1.23 -0.76
N ARG A 188 19.24 0.01 -0.50
CA ARG A 188 19.88 -0.83 -1.53
C ARG A 188 18.85 -1.30 -2.55
N TYR A 189 19.30 -1.36 -3.79
CA TYR A 189 18.51 -1.94 -4.87
C TYR A 189 19.43 -2.66 -5.87
N ASP A 190 19.43 -4.00 -5.79
CA ASP A 190 20.11 -4.83 -6.79
C ASP A 190 19.28 -4.86 -8.08
N ALA A 191 19.90 -4.60 -9.22
CA ALA A 191 19.21 -4.59 -10.51
C ALA A 191 18.54 -5.96 -10.79
N PRO A 192 17.28 -6.00 -11.24
CA PRO A 192 16.66 -7.23 -11.71
C PRO A 192 17.37 -7.77 -12.97
N GLY A 193 17.23 -9.05 -13.26
CA GLY A 193 17.79 -9.68 -14.47
C GLY A 193 19.21 -10.23 -14.31
N GLN A 194 19.82 -10.11 -13.13
CA GLN A 194 21.07 -10.75 -12.77
C GLN A 194 20.89 -11.65 -11.55
N SER A 195 21.54 -12.82 -11.57
CA SER A 195 21.60 -13.68 -10.39
C SER A 195 22.35 -12.99 -9.25
N GLN A 196 21.85 -13.15 -8.03
CA GLN A 196 22.51 -12.64 -6.83
C GLN A 196 23.12 -13.81 -6.06
N ILE A 197 24.45 -13.87 -6.02
CA ILE A 197 25.21 -15.02 -5.51
C ILE A 197 25.73 -14.71 -4.11
N GLY A 198 25.33 -15.52 -3.14
CA GLY A 198 25.86 -15.51 -1.76
C GLY A 198 26.66 -16.78 -1.46
N ALA A 199 27.13 -16.88 -0.20
CA ALA A 199 27.95 -18.01 0.22
C ALA A 199 27.18 -19.34 0.29
N LYS A 200 25.88 -19.30 0.60
CA LYS A 200 25.02 -20.49 0.72
C LYS A 200 23.81 -20.45 -0.19
N TYR A 201 23.32 -19.28 -0.53
CA TYR A 201 22.10 -19.09 -1.31
C TYR A 201 22.42 -18.32 -2.58
N THR A 202 21.75 -18.72 -3.67
CA THR A 202 21.78 -18.00 -4.94
C THR A 202 20.34 -17.61 -5.30
N VAL A 203 20.06 -16.31 -5.41
CA VAL A 203 18.82 -15.87 -6.02
C VAL A 203 19.01 -15.83 -7.53
N LEU A 204 18.47 -16.84 -8.22
CA LEU A 204 18.66 -17.04 -9.66
C LEU A 204 18.01 -15.96 -10.50
N ALA A 205 16.80 -15.58 -10.13
CA ALA A 205 16.00 -14.60 -10.86
C ALA A 205 14.92 -13.96 -9.99
N THR A 206 14.45 -12.80 -10.44
CA THR A 206 13.19 -12.21 -10.01
C THR A 206 12.28 -12.06 -11.23
N LEU A 207 11.12 -12.71 -11.22
CA LEU A 207 10.16 -12.71 -12.33
C LEU A 207 8.99 -11.77 -12.00
N THR A 208 8.69 -10.86 -12.93
CA THR A 208 7.53 -9.96 -12.85
C THR A 208 6.43 -10.42 -13.79
N ASP A 209 5.18 -10.35 -13.33
CA ASP A 209 4.01 -10.78 -14.11
C ASP A 209 3.07 -9.63 -14.48
N GLN A 210 3.29 -8.42 -13.95
CA GLN A 210 2.46 -7.24 -14.18
C GLN A 210 1.00 -7.44 -13.70
N PHE A 211 0.80 -8.27 -12.67
CA PHE A 211 -0.50 -8.71 -12.14
C PHE A 211 -1.32 -9.59 -13.11
N ASP A 212 -0.69 -10.09 -14.18
CA ASP A 212 -1.29 -11.09 -15.06
C ASP A 212 -1.04 -12.49 -14.49
N ARG A 213 -2.09 -13.13 -14.01
CA ARG A 213 -2.02 -14.46 -13.37
C ARG A 213 -1.56 -15.54 -14.35
N ALA A 214 -1.95 -15.47 -15.63
CA ALA A 214 -1.53 -16.42 -16.63
C ALA A 214 -0.01 -16.32 -16.89
N LYS A 215 0.51 -15.09 -17.00
CA LYS A 215 1.94 -14.82 -17.08
C LYS A 215 2.67 -15.25 -15.81
N GLY A 216 2.09 -14.99 -14.62
CA GLY A 216 2.66 -15.43 -13.35
C GLY A 216 2.86 -16.93 -13.29
N LYS A 217 1.86 -17.72 -13.71
CA LYS A 217 1.95 -19.17 -13.80
C LYS A 217 2.98 -19.63 -14.84
N ALA A 218 2.95 -19.05 -16.05
CA ALA A 218 3.91 -19.37 -17.11
C ALA A 218 5.37 -19.09 -16.66
N ASN A 219 5.61 -18.00 -15.94
CA ASN A 219 6.92 -17.71 -15.34
C ASN A 219 7.40 -18.85 -14.43
N VAL A 220 6.52 -19.45 -13.61
CA VAL A 220 6.89 -20.57 -12.74
C VAL A 220 7.22 -21.82 -13.57
N GLU A 221 6.39 -22.17 -14.56
CA GLU A 221 6.57 -23.32 -15.45
C GLU A 221 7.90 -23.22 -16.23
N ASP A 222 8.21 -22.04 -16.77
CA ASP A 222 9.46 -21.75 -17.47
C ASP A 222 10.68 -21.92 -16.53
N MET A 223 10.58 -21.43 -15.29
CA MET A 223 11.67 -21.54 -14.33
C MET A 223 11.88 -22.97 -13.83
N LEU A 224 10.82 -23.76 -13.67
CA LEU A 224 10.93 -25.18 -13.35
C LEU A 224 11.63 -25.97 -14.45
N THR A 225 11.39 -25.61 -15.71
CA THR A 225 12.04 -26.23 -16.86
C THR A 225 13.51 -25.80 -16.99
N LYS A 226 13.79 -24.52 -16.75
CA LYS A 226 15.12 -23.94 -16.92
C LYS A 226 16.08 -24.27 -15.76
N HIS A 227 15.53 -24.43 -14.56
CA HIS A 227 16.27 -24.67 -13.31
C HIS A 227 15.71 -25.90 -12.61
N GLU A 228 16.04 -27.09 -13.15
CA GLU A 228 15.55 -28.36 -12.58
C GLU A 228 15.99 -28.58 -11.12
N GLY A 229 17.11 -27.96 -10.71
CA GLY A 229 17.67 -28.06 -9.35
C GLY A 229 17.18 -26.98 -8.38
N VAL A 230 16.16 -26.16 -8.73
CA VAL A 230 15.68 -25.11 -7.82
C VAL A 230 15.16 -25.67 -6.51
N ASP A 231 15.64 -25.12 -5.39
CA ASP A 231 15.33 -25.57 -4.03
C ASP A 231 14.13 -24.84 -3.41
N ALA A 232 13.97 -23.55 -3.71
CA ALA A 232 12.87 -22.75 -3.16
C ALA A 232 12.33 -21.71 -4.16
N MET A 233 11.02 -21.47 -4.06
CA MET A 233 10.29 -20.43 -4.79
C MET A 233 9.56 -19.52 -3.80
N VAL A 234 9.74 -18.21 -3.96
CA VAL A 234 9.16 -17.19 -3.07
C VAL A 234 8.17 -16.36 -3.85
N GLY A 235 6.91 -16.39 -3.47
CA GLY A 235 5.86 -15.51 -3.99
C GLY A 235 5.70 -14.30 -3.09
N LEU A 236 5.93 -13.08 -3.61
CA LEU A 236 5.97 -11.85 -2.81
C LEU A 236 4.66 -11.03 -2.83
N PHE A 237 3.62 -11.56 -3.47
CA PHE A 237 2.24 -11.07 -3.41
C PHE A 237 1.26 -12.21 -3.17
N ALA A 238 0.08 -11.93 -2.63
CA ALA A 238 -0.93 -12.91 -2.23
C ALA A 238 -1.23 -13.99 -3.29
N TYR A 239 -1.28 -13.63 -4.55
CA TYR A 239 -1.63 -14.54 -5.65
C TYR A 239 -0.46 -15.37 -6.17
N ASN A 240 0.80 -15.03 -5.86
CA ASN A 240 1.95 -15.77 -6.38
C ASN A 240 2.07 -17.19 -5.78
N PRO A 241 1.94 -17.42 -4.45
CA PRO A 241 2.05 -18.78 -3.92
C PRO A 241 1.02 -19.76 -4.50
N PRO A 242 -0.28 -19.42 -4.67
CA PRO A 242 -1.24 -20.25 -5.37
C PRO A 242 -0.80 -20.66 -6.78
N LEU A 243 -0.24 -19.73 -7.57
CA LEU A 243 0.26 -20.01 -8.92
C LEU A 243 1.50 -20.92 -8.89
N ILE A 244 2.40 -20.71 -7.93
CA ILE A 244 3.57 -21.59 -7.73
C ILE A 244 3.09 -23.01 -7.40
N LEU A 245 2.15 -23.16 -6.47
CA LEU A 245 1.60 -24.47 -6.10
C LEU A 245 0.93 -25.18 -7.26
N GLU A 246 0.18 -24.45 -8.08
CA GLU A 246 -0.49 -24.99 -9.27
C GLU A 246 0.55 -25.54 -10.28
N ALA A 247 1.59 -24.78 -10.59
CA ALA A 247 2.66 -25.21 -11.50
C ALA A 247 3.45 -26.39 -10.94
N LEU A 248 3.81 -26.36 -9.64
CA LEU A 248 4.49 -27.48 -8.96
C LEU A 248 3.65 -28.76 -8.95
N LYS A 249 2.33 -28.64 -8.75
CA LYS A 249 1.41 -29.77 -8.81
C LYS A 249 1.38 -30.40 -10.20
N GLN A 250 1.33 -29.58 -11.26
CA GLN A 250 1.36 -30.07 -12.65
C GLN A 250 2.69 -30.73 -13.00
N ALA A 251 3.81 -30.20 -12.48
CA ALA A 251 5.14 -30.77 -12.66
C ALA A 251 5.43 -31.99 -11.76
N GLY A 252 4.52 -32.32 -10.81
CA GLY A 252 4.73 -33.42 -9.85
C GLY A 252 5.80 -33.13 -8.79
N ARG A 253 6.11 -31.84 -8.52
CA ARG A 253 7.23 -31.40 -7.67
C ARG A 253 6.79 -30.78 -6.34
N ILE A 254 5.52 -30.98 -5.94
CA ILE A 254 5.04 -30.56 -4.60
C ILE A 254 5.85 -31.26 -3.52
N GLY A 255 6.40 -30.48 -2.57
CA GLY A 255 7.24 -30.98 -1.47
C GLY A 255 8.73 -31.07 -1.80
N GLU A 256 9.13 -31.19 -3.06
CA GLU A 256 10.53 -31.11 -3.49
C GLU A 256 11.03 -29.66 -3.43
N VAL A 257 10.32 -28.76 -4.12
CA VAL A 257 10.61 -27.33 -4.11
C VAL A 257 9.87 -26.68 -2.92
N LYS A 258 10.58 -25.97 -2.06
CA LYS A 258 9.99 -25.27 -0.93
C LYS A 258 9.30 -24.00 -1.39
N VAL A 259 8.07 -23.77 -0.92
CA VAL A 259 7.30 -22.58 -1.26
C VAL A 259 7.20 -21.67 -0.04
N ILE A 260 7.58 -20.40 -0.22
CA ILE A 260 7.41 -19.34 0.77
C ILE A 260 6.45 -18.31 0.18
N GLY A 261 5.47 -17.90 0.98
CA GLY A 261 4.42 -17.00 0.58
C GLY A 261 4.56 -15.58 1.13
N PHE A 262 3.66 -14.75 0.63
CA PHE A 262 3.34 -13.44 1.16
C PHE A 262 1.81 -13.29 1.19
N ASP A 263 1.30 -12.59 2.19
CA ASP A 263 -0.12 -12.39 2.47
C ASP A 263 -0.90 -13.68 2.87
N GLU A 264 -2.22 -13.53 3.02
CA GLU A 264 -3.12 -14.50 3.66
C GLU A 264 -4.11 -15.17 2.69
N ASP A 265 -3.70 -15.45 1.45
CA ASP A 265 -4.56 -16.19 0.53
C ASP A 265 -4.94 -17.58 1.10
N GLU A 266 -6.21 -17.98 0.97
CA GLU A 266 -6.74 -19.23 1.55
C GLU A 266 -5.97 -20.47 1.06
N VAL A 267 -5.54 -20.48 -0.22
CA VAL A 267 -4.74 -21.59 -0.79
C VAL A 267 -3.36 -21.64 -0.12
N THR A 268 -2.78 -20.48 0.16
CA THR A 268 -1.48 -20.37 0.86
C THR A 268 -1.60 -20.86 2.30
N LEU A 269 -2.63 -20.40 3.04
CA LEU A 269 -2.86 -20.84 4.43
C LEU A 269 -3.16 -22.35 4.51
N GLN A 270 -3.98 -22.87 3.59
CA GLN A 270 -4.22 -24.31 3.50
C GLN A 270 -2.93 -25.08 3.13
N GLY A 271 -2.09 -24.47 2.28
CA GLY A 271 -0.78 -25.00 1.92
C GLY A 271 0.16 -25.13 3.12
N ILE A 272 0.12 -24.17 4.05
CA ILE A 272 0.90 -24.22 5.29
C ILE A 272 0.42 -25.39 6.18
N LYS A 273 -0.91 -25.57 6.30
CA LYS A 273 -1.49 -26.66 7.10
C LYS A 273 -1.09 -28.04 6.59
N ASN A 274 -0.98 -28.23 5.29
CA ASN A 274 -0.66 -29.51 4.64
C ASN A 274 0.81 -29.65 4.19
N ASP A 275 1.70 -28.76 4.63
CA ASP A 275 3.15 -28.75 4.37
C ASP A 275 3.54 -28.53 2.89
N SER A 276 2.63 -28.09 2.01
CA SER A 276 2.95 -27.71 0.63
C SER A 276 3.51 -26.27 0.52
N VAL A 277 3.27 -25.43 1.54
CA VAL A 277 3.90 -24.13 1.75
C VAL A 277 4.61 -24.16 3.10
N TYR A 278 5.84 -23.69 3.16
CA TYR A 278 6.59 -23.67 4.43
C TYR A 278 6.07 -22.62 5.39
N GLY A 279 5.76 -21.44 4.88
CA GLY A 279 5.23 -20.32 5.64
C GLY A 279 4.97 -19.13 4.75
N THR A 280 4.32 -18.11 5.31
CA THR A 280 4.03 -16.84 4.63
C THR A 280 4.33 -15.67 5.58
N VAL A 281 4.62 -14.50 5.00
CA VAL A 281 4.65 -13.23 5.73
C VAL A 281 3.37 -12.49 5.45
N VAL A 282 2.60 -12.17 6.50
CA VAL A 282 1.33 -11.48 6.37
C VAL A 282 1.42 -10.05 6.87
N GLN A 283 0.63 -9.20 6.24
CA GLN A 283 0.35 -7.84 6.66
C GLN A 283 -0.85 -7.82 7.63
N ASP A 284 -1.35 -6.63 7.95
CA ASP A 284 -2.63 -6.49 8.62
C ASP A 284 -3.52 -5.47 7.87
N PRO A 285 -4.13 -5.88 6.74
CA PRO A 285 -4.97 -5.00 5.95
C PRO A 285 -6.19 -4.47 6.72
N TYR A 286 -6.70 -5.21 7.70
CA TYR A 286 -7.76 -4.72 8.58
C TYR A 286 -7.28 -3.48 9.36
N GLU A 287 -6.11 -3.56 9.98
CA GLU A 287 -5.52 -2.43 10.69
C GLU A 287 -5.14 -1.28 9.74
N TYR A 288 -4.74 -1.56 8.50
CA TYR A 288 -4.50 -0.49 7.51
C TYR A 288 -5.75 0.35 7.27
N GLY A 289 -6.90 -0.29 7.03
CA GLY A 289 -8.16 0.39 6.86
C GLY A 289 -8.61 1.13 8.12
N LYS A 290 -8.58 0.44 9.27
CA LYS A 290 -9.00 1.00 10.56
C LYS A 290 -8.15 2.22 10.95
N ARG A 291 -6.83 2.07 10.99
CA ARG A 291 -5.89 3.13 11.37
C ARG A 291 -5.93 4.32 10.40
N SER A 292 -6.13 4.06 9.11
CA SER A 292 -6.26 5.14 8.12
C SER A 292 -7.46 6.04 8.43
N ILE A 293 -8.61 5.48 8.72
CA ILE A 293 -9.80 6.27 9.08
C ILE A 293 -9.63 6.99 10.42
N GLU A 294 -9.08 6.33 11.44
CA GLU A 294 -8.78 6.95 12.73
C GLU A 294 -7.84 8.15 12.60
N ILE A 295 -6.80 8.04 11.75
CA ILE A 295 -5.83 9.11 11.50
C ILE A 295 -6.48 10.26 10.72
N LEU A 296 -7.26 9.97 9.68
CA LEU A 296 -7.97 10.99 8.91
C LEU A 296 -8.93 11.78 9.82
N ASP A 297 -9.67 11.09 10.68
CA ASP A 297 -10.58 11.72 11.65
C ASP A 297 -9.83 12.58 12.67
N ALA A 298 -8.71 12.12 13.20
CA ALA A 298 -7.88 12.91 14.11
C ALA A 298 -7.32 14.17 13.42
N LEU A 299 -6.83 14.05 12.18
CA LEU A 299 -6.28 15.16 11.40
C LEU A 299 -7.36 16.19 11.04
N SER A 300 -8.57 15.76 10.67
CA SER A 300 -9.68 16.66 10.35
C SER A 300 -10.12 17.50 11.59
N LYS A 301 -9.90 16.96 12.78
CA LYS A 301 -10.11 17.64 14.06
C LYS A 301 -8.91 18.48 14.52
N GLY A 302 -7.86 18.61 13.68
CA GLY A 302 -6.65 19.38 13.97
C GLY A 302 -5.65 18.67 14.88
N ASN A 303 -5.84 17.39 15.19
CA ASN A 303 -4.91 16.62 16.00
C ASN A 303 -3.78 16.03 15.12
N THR A 304 -2.64 16.73 15.05
CA THR A 304 -1.45 16.29 14.30
C THR A 304 -0.51 15.41 15.11
N SER A 305 -0.78 15.18 16.41
CA SER A 305 0.07 14.32 17.26
C SER A 305 0.01 12.84 16.86
N VAL A 306 -0.96 12.48 16.01
CA VAL A 306 -1.09 11.13 15.43
C VAL A 306 -0.06 10.84 14.32
N ILE A 307 0.66 11.87 13.86
CA ILE A 307 1.72 11.73 12.85
C ILE A 307 3.06 11.54 13.54
N PRO A 308 3.72 10.37 13.42
CA PRO A 308 5.09 10.19 13.90
C PRO A 308 6.08 11.11 13.18
N GLU A 309 7.22 11.40 13.82
CA GLU A 309 8.27 12.27 13.26
C GLU A 309 8.76 11.80 11.87
N ASN A 310 8.88 10.49 11.67
CA ASN A 310 9.25 9.88 10.40
C ASN A 310 8.10 9.78 9.39
N LYS A 311 6.90 10.28 9.71
CA LYS A 311 5.68 10.20 8.89
C LYS A 311 5.33 8.77 8.45
N PHE A 312 5.56 7.80 9.33
CA PHE A 312 5.27 6.40 9.11
C PHE A 312 4.59 5.77 10.33
N VAL A 313 3.37 5.31 10.16
CA VAL A 313 2.64 4.50 11.14
C VAL A 313 2.88 3.04 10.79
N ASP A 314 3.80 2.42 11.52
CA ASP A 314 4.18 1.02 11.30
C ASP A 314 3.12 0.08 11.88
N ILE A 315 2.64 -0.81 11.03
CA ILE A 315 1.79 -1.95 11.37
C ILE A 315 2.59 -3.20 11.01
N PRO A 316 3.28 -3.81 11.99
CA PRO A 316 4.30 -4.82 11.74
C PRO A 316 3.78 -6.05 10.99
N ALA A 317 4.55 -6.53 10.03
CA ALA A 317 4.32 -7.81 9.39
C ALA A 317 4.52 -8.97 10.39
N ARG A 318 3.95 -10.13 10.08
CA ARG A 318 4.05 -11.35 10.91
C ARG A 318 4.36 -12.55 10.05
N GLN A 319 5.21 -13.46 10.56
CA GLN A 319 5.46 -14.75 9.92
C GLN A 319 4.40 -15.75 10.37
N ILE A 320 3.76 -16.41 9.42
CA ILE A 320 2.81 -17.47 9.65
C ILE A 320 3.43 -18.80 9.22
N ARG A 321 3.45 -19.74 10.13
CA ARG A 321 3.96 -21.11 10.00
C ARG A 321 2.90 -22.10 10.44
N LYS A 322 3.23 -23.38 10.36
CA LYS A 322 2.32 -24.47 10.73
C LYS A 322 1.86 -24.42 12.19
N ASP A 323 2.67 -23.91 13.08
CA ASP A 323 2.39 -23.83 14.52
C ASP A 323 1.40 -22.70 14.89
N ASN A 324 1.24 -21.69 14.04
CA ASN A 324 0.38 -20.54 14.33
C ASN A 324 -0.71 -20.25 13.26
N VAL A 325 -0.72 -20.98 12.14
CA VAL A 325 -1.67 -20.75 11.03
C VAL A 325 -3.13 -20.91 11.44
N ASP A 326 -3.45 -21.87 12.30
CA ASP A 326 -4.84 -22.12 12.71
C ASP A 326 -5.38 -20.95 13.56
N VAL A 327 -4.58 -20.44 14.48
CA VAL A 327 -4.94 -19.28 15.33
C VAL A 327 -5.09 -18.05 14.47
N PHE A 328 -4.13 -17.79 13.57
CA PHE A 328 -4.18 -16.67 12.65
C PHE A 328 -5.42 -16.72 11.75
N TRP A 329 -5.69 -17.87 11.13
CA TRP A 329 -6.82 -18.01 10.20
C TRP A 329 -8.18 -17.88 10.91
N SER A 330 -8.27 -18.39 12.15
CA SER A 330 -9.47 -18.20 12.98
C SER A 330 -9.73 -16.73 13.32
N ASP A 331 -8.69 -15.98 13.70
CA ASP A 331 -8.78 -14.53 13.96
C ASP A 331 -9.20 -13.75 12.71
N LEU A 332 -8.59 -14.05 11.57
CA LEU A 332 -8.92 -13.46 10.27
C LEU A 332 -10.40 -13.70 9.90
N ASN A 333 -10.89 -14.93 10.04
CA ASN A 333 -12.27 -15.27 9.77
C ASN A 333 -13.23 -14.52 10.70
N SER A 334 -12.90 -14.41 11.98
CA SER A 334 -13.69 -13.63 12.95
C SER A 334 -13.78 -12.14 12.55
N LYS A 335 -12.67 -11.53 12.14
CA LYS A 335 -12.65 -10.13 11.65
C LYS A 335 -13.52 -9.96 10.39
N LEU A 336 -13.60 -10.97 9.54
CA LEU A 336 -14.42 -10.97 8.31
C LEU A 336 -15.88 -11.38 8.54
N GLY A 337 -16.25 -11.83 9.76
CA GLY A 337 -17.60 -12.32 10.07
C GLY A 337 -17.92 -13.65 9.41
N LYS A 338 -16.90 -14.50 9.19
CA LYS A 338 -17.00 -15.86 8.61
C LYS A 338 -17.02 -16.94 9.68
#